data_5a36aed60099e1b9af023603a8241f31
#
_entry.id   5a36aed60099e1b9af023603a8241f31
#
_cell.length_a   1.000
_cell.length_b   1.000
_cell.length_c   1.000
_cell.angle_alpha   90.00
_cell.angle_beta   90.00
_cell.angle_gamma   90.00
#
_symmetry.space_group_name_H-M   'P 1'
#
loop_
_entity.id
_entity.type
_entity.pdbx_description
1 polymer ?
#
loop_
_entity_poly.entity_id
_entity_poly.type
_entity_poly.pdbx_seq_one_letter_code
_entity_poly.pdbx_strand_id
1 'polypeptide(L)'
;CLGHQAIGEAFGARLENLKEVYHGVQTPVSILRQDVLFEGLGKEIPVGRYHSWVVSREDFPDCLEITAESREGQIMALRHRTYDVHGIQFHPESVLTPQGKEIIKNFLND
;
A
#
# COMPACT_ATOMS: atom_id res chain seq x y z
N CYS A 1 -7.45 1.63 0.84
CA CYS A 1 -7.82 0.42 0.10
C CYS A 1 -8.50 0.76 -1.22
N LEU A 2 -9.72 1.25 -1.19
CA LEU A 2 -10.41 1.67 -2.41
C LEU A 2 -9.69 2.84 -3.10
N GLY A 3 -9.21 3.80 -2.33
CA GLY A 3 -8.45 4.93 -2.84
C GLY A 3 -7.15 4.52 -3.52
N HIS A 4 -6.44 3.55 -2.95
CA HIS A 4 -5.23 2.97 -3.52
C HIS A 4 -5.51 2.34 -4.89
N GLN A 5 -6.59 1.56 -4.99
CA GLN A 5 -6.99 0.92 -6.24
C GLN A 5 -7.41 1.97 -7.28
N ALA A 6 -8.13 3.00 -6.85
CA ALA A 6 -8.54 4.09 -7.73
C ALA A 6 -7.35 4.87 -8.27
N ILE A 7 -6.33 5.12 -7.44
CA ILE A 7 -5.09 5.78 -7.87
C ILE A 7 -4.41 4.92 -8.94
N GLY A 8 -4.27 3.62 -8.69
CA GLY A 8 -3.66 2.71 -9.65
C GLY A 8 -4.38 2.77 -11.00
N GLU A 9 -5.69 2.60 -10.98
CA GLU A 9 -6.50 2.61 -12.20
C GLU A 9 -6.45 3.95 -12.92
N ALA A 10 -6.52 5.05 -12.18
CA ALA A 10 -6.48 6.40 -12.75
C ALA A 10 -5.21 6.67 -13.53
N PHE A 11 -4.08 6.08 -13.13
CA PHE A 11 -2.79 6.25 -13.79
C PHE A 11 -2.43 5.10 -14.72
N GLY A 12 -3.37 4.21 -15.01
CA GLY A 12 -3.21 3.18 -16.04
C GLY A 12 -2.86 1.79 -15.55
N ALA A 13 -2.84 1.55 -14.25
CA ALA A 13 -2.61 0.22 -13.71
C ALA A 13 -3.87 -0.64 -13.84
N ARG A 14 -3.69 -1.96 -13.77
CA ARG A 14 -4.78 -2.93 -13.78
C ARG A 14 -5.08 -3.39 -12.36
N LEU A 15 -6.33 -3.81 -12.13
CA LEU A 15 -6.73 -4.44 -10.88
C LEU A 15 -6.81 -5.96 -11.09
N GLU A 16 -6.47 -6.70 -10.04
CA GLU A 16 -6.50 -8.16 -10.06
C GLU A 16 -7.30 -8.66 -8.88
N ASN A 17 -8.23 -9.59 -9.13
CA ASN A 17 -9.01 -10.23 -8.07
C ASN A 17 -8.24 -11.43 -7.52
N LEU A 18 -7.95 -11.40 -6.22
CA LEU A 18 -7.24 -12.48 -5.56
C LEU A 18 -8.17 -13.68 -5.35
N LYS A 19 -7.58 -14.88 -5.33
CA LYS A 19 -8.33 -16.10 -5.00
C LYS A 19 -8.73 -16.10 -3.53
N GLU A 20 -7.92 -15.49 -2.67
CA GLU A 20 -8.20 -15.38 -1.25
C GLU A 20 -8.74 -13.99 -0.92
N VAL A 21 -9.70 -13.95 -0.02
CA VAL A 21 -10.25 -12.70 0.52
C VAL A 21 -9.65 -12.47 1.90
N TYR A 22 -9.09 -11.29 2.12
CA TYR A 22 -8.52 -10.92 3.40
C TYR A 22 -9.58 -10.17 4.23
N HIS A 23 -9.96 -10.75 5.35
CA HIS A 23 -10.98 -10.21 6.27
C HIS A 23 -10.37 -10.00 7.65
N GLY A 24 -9.72 -8.85 7.87
CA GLY A 24 -9.14 -8.55 9.17
C GLY A 24 -7.97 -9.46 9.51
N VAL A 25 -7.06 -9.66 8.56
CA VAL A 25 -5.86 -10.49 8.74
C VAL A 25 -4.65 -9.58 8.88
N GLN A 26 -3.82 -9.83 9.89
CA GLN A 26 -2.55 -9.13 10.03
C GLN A 26 -1.48 -9.88 9.26
N THR A 27 -0.79 -9.19 8.36
CA THR A 27 0.32 -9.76 7.60
C THR A 27 1.49 -8.79 7.59
N PRO A 28 2.74 -9.29 7.45
CA PRO A 28 3.89 -8.40 7.29
C PRO A 28 3.97 -7.83 5.88
N VAL A 29 4.42 -6.59 5.80
CA VAL A 29 4.63 -5.87 4.54
C VAL A 29 6.05 -5.34 4.51
N SER A 30 6.75 -5.58 3.41
CA SER A 30 8.12 -5.11 3.21
C SER A 30 8.09 -3.70 2.61
N ILE A 31 8.83 -2.79 3.23
CA ILE A 31 8.98 -1.42 2.73
C ILE A 31 10.12 -1.42 1.72
N LEU A 32 9.80 -1.19 0.45
CA LEU A 32 10.76 -1.26 -0.65
C LEU A 32 11.50 0.05 -0.88
N ARG A 33 10.85 1.17 -0.57
CA ARG A 33 11.39 2.51 -0.81
C ARG A 33 11.17 3.39 0.41
N GLN A 34 12.16 4.22 0.71
CA GLN A 34 12.01 5.27 1.71
C GLN A 34 11.05 6.30 1.15
N ASP A 35 9.84 6.29 1.66
CA ASP A 35 8.81 7.25 1.31
C ASP A 35 8.40 7.99 2.59
N VAL A 36 7.86 9.18 2.42
CA VAL A 36 7.44 10.02 3.56
C VAL A 36 6.48 9.28 4.48
N LEU A 37 5.59 8.44 3.94
CA LEU A 37 4.62 7.67 4.73
C LEU A 37 5.28 6.69 5.69
N PHE A 38 6.45 6.18 5.32
CA PHE A 38 7.14 5.13 6.07
C PHE A 38 8.37 5.64 6.83
N GLU A 39 8.51 6.95 6.92
CA GLU A 39 9.62 7.56 7.65
C GLU A 39 9.59 7.16 9.12
N GLY A 40 10.73 6.72 9.64
CA GLY A 40 10.85 6.27 11.03
C GLY A 40 10.39 4.85 11.27
N LEU A 41 9.88 4.15 10.24
CA LEU A 41 9.45 2.76 10.36
C LEU A 41 10.55 1.81 9.89
N GLY A 42 10.49 0.56 10.35
CA GLY A 42 11.44 -0.47 9.94
C GLY A 42 11.23 -0.92 8.49
N LYS A 43 12.04 -1.88 8.06
CA LYS A 43 11.95 -2.42 6.69
C LYS A 43 10.73 -3.31 6.48
N GLU A 44 10.14 -3.82 7.55
CA GLU A 44 8.95 -4.66 7.50
C GLU A 44 8.03 -4.27 8.64
N ILE A 45 6.75 -4.09 8.35
CA ILE A 45 5.75 -3.72 9.35
C ILE A 45 4.53 -4.63 9.25
N PRO A 46 3.87 -4.95 10.38
CA PRO A 46 2.59 -5.66 10.34
C PRO A 46 1.46 -4.72 9.97
N VAL A 47 0.55 -5.18 9.13
CA VAL A 47 -0.59 -4.38 8.67
C VAL A 47 -1.87 -5.21 8.64
N GLY A 48 -3.00 -4.55 8.81
CA GLY A 48 -4.31 -5.19 8.70
C GLY A 48 -4.83 -5.13 7.27
N ARG A 49 -5.27 -6.27 6.76
CA ARG A 49 -5.74 -6.41 5.38
C ARG A 49 -7.22 -6.79 5.35
N TYR A 50 -7.99 -6.08 4.51
CA TYR A 50 -9.43 -6.28 4.36
C TYR A 50 -9.80 -6.15 2.88
N HIS A 51 -9.18 -6.97 2.01
CA HIS A 51 -9.37 -6.79 0.58
C HIS A 51 -9.31 -8.12 -0.18
N SER A 52 -9.93 -8.14 -1.36
CA SER A 52 -9.83 -9.24 -2.31
C SER A 52 -9.29 -8.79 -3.66
N TRP A 53 -9.11 -7.48 -3.85
CA TRP A 53 -8.55 -6.90 -5.07
C TRP A 53 -7.22 -6.21 -4.77
N VAL A 54 -6.30 -6.28 -5.71
CA VAL A 54 -5.00 -5.59 -5.64
C VAL A 54 -4.70 -4.91 -6.95
N VAL A 55 -3.79 -3.93 -6.92
CA VAL A 55 -3.23 -3.37 -8.14
C VAL A 55 -2.24 -4.39 -8.70
N SER A 56 -2.41 -4.74 -9.98
CA SER A 56 -1.57 -5.74 -10.64
C SER A 56 -0.19 -5.18 -10.98
N ARG A 57 0.82 -6.04 -10.91
CA ARG A 57 2.17 -5.70 -11.39
C ARG A 57 2.26 -5.77 -12.93
N GLU A 58 1.33 -6.47 -13.56
CA GLU A 58 1.31 -6.61 -15.01
C GLU A 58 0.98 -5.26 -15.64
N ASP A 59 1.80 -4.81 -16.58
CA ASP A 59 1.68 -3.51 -17.24
C ASP A 59 1.59 -2.34 -16.26
N PHE A 60 2.31 -2.45 -15.13
CA PHE A 60 2.34 -1.39 -14.12
C PHE A 60 2.93 -0.11 -14.71
N PRO A 61 2.23 1.05 -14.59
CA PRO A 61 2.68 2.28 -15.25
C PRO A 61 3.97 2.85 -14.65
N ASP A 62 4.82 3.41 -15.51
CA ASP A 62 6.12 3.96 -15.10
C ASP A 62 6.00 5.20 -14.21
N CYS A 63 4.85 5.90 -14.26
CA CYS A 63 4.64 7.10 -13.44
C CYS A 63 4.37 6.77 -11.97
N LEU A 64 4.11 5.50 -11.64
CA LEU A 64 3.90 5.05 -10.27
C LEU A 64 5.09 4.23 -9.79
N GLU A 65 5.32 4.28 -8.49
CA GLU A 65 6.38 3.52 -7.84
C GLU A 65 5.77 2.66 -6.74
N ILE A 66 6.15 1.39 -6.69
CA ILE A 66 5.73 0.47 -5.64
C ILE A 66 6.61 0.73 -4.42
N THR A 67 5.99 1.13 -3.31
CA THR A 67 6.72 1.48 -2.09
C THR A 67 6.67 0.41 -1.02
N ALA A 68 5.69 -0.51 -1.09
CA ALA A 68 5.62 -1.63 -0.16
C ALA A 68 4.94 -2.81 -0.83
N GLU A 69 5.32 -4.03 -0.41
CA GLU A 69 4.71 -5.25 -0.93
C GLU A 69 4.54 -6.30 0.17
N SER A 70 3.59 -7.22 -0.03
CA SER A 70 3.39 -8.35 0.86
C SER A 70 4.45 -9.43 0.58
N ARG A 71 4.50 -10.47 1.44
CA ARG A 71 5.41 -11.60 1.22
C ARG A 71 5.12 -12.35 -0.08
N GLU A 72 3.85 -12.34 -0.51
CA GLU A 72 3.42 -12.95 -1.76
C GLU A 72 3.76 -12.10 -2.99
N GLY A 73 4.32 -10.90 -2.78
CA GLY A 73 4.67 -9.99 -3.86
C GLY A 73 3.53 -9.09 -4.34
N GLN A 74 2.45 -9.02 -3.58
CA GLN A 74 1.31 -8.15 -3.91
C GLN A 74 1.63 -6.69 -3.55
N ILE A 75 1.20 -5.75 -4.38
CA ILE A 75 1.43 -4.33 -4.14
C ILE A 75 0.59 -3.88 -2.94
N MET A 76 1.25 -3.38 -1.90
CA MET A 76 0.60 -2.93 -0.67
C MET A 76 0.65 -1.41 -0.51
N ALA A 77 1.55 -0.72 -1.20
CA ALA A 77 1.59 0.73 -1.24
C ALA A 77 2.24 1.19 -2.53
N LEU A 78 1.80 2.34 -3.02
CA LEU A 78 2.36 2.95 -4.21
C LEU A 78 2.34 4.48 -4.07
N ARG A 79 3.12 5.15 -4.92
CA ARG A 79 3.09 6.61 -5.01
C ARG A 79 3.33 7.03 -6.46
N HIS A 80 2.89 8.26 -6.78
CA HIS A 80 3.26 8.86 -8.06
C HIS A 80 4.69 9.40 -7.94
N ARG A 81 5.49 9.27 -9.01
CA ARG A 81 6.89 9.69 -8.97
C ARG A 81 7.08 11.20 -8.91
N THR A 82 6.12 11.96 -9.42
CA THR A 82 6.19 13.42 -9.54
C THR A 82 5.20 14.13 -8.61
N TYR A 83 3.96 13.67 -8.58
CA TYR A 83 2.91 14.29 -7.77
C TYR A 83 2.89 13.71 -6.36
N ASP A 84 2.45 14.51 -5.41
CA ASP A 84 2.30 14.06 -4.01
C ASP A 84 1.00 13.25 -3.86
N VAL A 85 1.00 12.07 -4.48
CA VAL A 85 -0.12 11.13 -4.46
C VAL A 85 0.38 9.80 -3.92
N HIS A 86 -0.24 9.32 -2.84
CA HIS A 86 0.12 8.09 -2.15
C HIS A 86 -1.10 7.19 -2.00
N GLY A 87 -0.90 5.89 -2.20
CA GLY A 87 -1.94 4.89 -1.98
C GLY A 87 -1.43 3.75 -1.13
N ILE A 88 -2.28 3.29 -0.20
CA ILE A 88 -1.97 2.11 0.62
C ILE A 88 -3.15 1.13 0.54
N GLN A 89 -2.82 -0.17 0.43
CA GLN A 89 -3.83 -1.22 0.32
C GLN A 89 -4.36 -1.65 1.69
N PHE A 90 -3.53 -1.56 2.72
CA PHE A 90 -3.91 -1.94 4.07
C PHE A 90 -4.64 -0.81 4.79
N HIS A 91 -5.17 -1.12 5.97
CA HIS A 91 -5.92 -0.16 6.79
C HIS A 91 -5.06 0.37 7.95
N PRO A 92 -4.55 1.61 7.85
CA PRO A 92 -3.71 2.18 8.92
C PRO A 92 -4.47 2.47 10.20
N GLU A 93 -5.80 2.63 10.14
CA GLU A 93 -6.64 2.87 11.31
C GLU A 93 -6.93 1.59 12.10
N SER A 94 -6.68 0.42 11.53
CA SER A 94 -6.97 -0.86 12.16
C SER A 94 -6.02 -1.15 13.32
N VAL A 95 -6.53 -1.79 14.37
CA VAL A 95 -5.71 -2.28 15.49
C VAL A 95 -4.69 -3.32 15.00
N LEU A 96 -4.92 -3.93 13.85
CA LEU A 96 -4.01 -4.89 13.24
C LEU A 96 -2.82 -4.21 12.56
N THR A 97 -2.83 -2.89 12.45
CA THR A 97 -1.72 -2.09 11.93
C THR A 97 -1.15 -1.24 13.06
N PRO A 98 -0.26 -1.79 13.91
CA PRO A 98 0.23 -1.09 15.09
C PRO A 98 0.92 0.24 14.79
N GLN A 99 1.57 0.36 13.64
CA GLN A 99 2.28 1.58 13.24
C GLN A 99 1.46 2.49 12.34
N GLY A 100 0.15 2.25 12.25
CA GLY A 100 -0.75 3.04 11.41
C GLY A 100 -0.79 4.51 11.77
N LYS A 101 -0.74 4.84 13.06
CA LYS A 101 -0.72 6.25 13.51
C LYS A 101 0.48 7.00 12.98
N GLU A 102 1.64 6.36 12.92
CA GLU A 102 2.86 6.98 12.40
C GLU A 102 2.74 7.23 10.89
N ILE A 103 2.11 6.31 10.16
CA ILE A 103 1.89 6.45 8.73
C ILE A 103 0.98 7.66 8.47
N ILE A 104 -0.13 7.76 9.19
CA ILE A 104 -1.08 8.87 9.05
C ILE A 104 -0.40 10.19 9.42
N LYS A 105 0.35 10.21 10.52
CA LYS A 105 1.09 11.38 10.98
C LYS A 105 2.11 11.83 9.93
N ASN A 106 2.85 10.90 9.35
CA ASN A 106 3.82 11.19 8.31
C ASN A 106 3.17 11.84 7.09
N PHE A 107 2.01 11.35 6.70
CA PHE A 107 1.26 11.92 5.58
C PHE A 107 0.80 13.36 5.88
N LEU A 108 0.27 13.60 7.09
CA LEU A 108 -0.23 14.91 7.48
C LEU A 108 0.89 15.95 7.63
N ASN A 109 2.10 15.51 7.94
CA ASN A 109 3.27 16.38 8.12
C ASN A 109 4.12 16.52 6.87
N ASP A 110 3.67 15.95 5.77
CA ASP A 110 4.37 16.02 4.49
C ASP A 110 4.28 17.42 3.86
#